data_c2f854cf82ae7db68af5242e3b143bf0
#
_entry.id   c2f854cf82ae7db68af5242e3b143bf0
#
_cell.length_a   1.000
_cell.length_b   1.000
_cell.length_c   1.000
_cell.angle_alpha   90.00
_cell.angle_beta   90.00
_cell.angle_gamma   90.00
#
_symmetry.space_group_name_H-M   'P 1'
#
loop_
_entity.id
_entity.type
_entity.pdbx_description
1 polymer ?
#
loop_
_entity_poly.entity_id
_entity_poly.type
_entity_poly.pdbx_seq_one_letter_code
_entity_poly.pdbx_strand_id
1 'polypeptide(L)'
;MRNITAPPIASHCSFCSRSAEAVDTLVAGPGVFICDECVVLCTEVIEHKREIVPDQPGRDRKDIKVWESVDDEGLLAHLPRIEVVRHQVDDDLRGWVGEARRRGLSWDRIGDALGMRRQSAWERFG
;
A
#
# COMPACT_ATOMS: atom_id res chain seq x y z
N MET A 1 20.76 -4.18 -5.62
CA MET A 1 19.93 -3.97 -5.80
C MET A 1 19.55 -3.41 -6.78
N ARG A 2 19.21 -3.40 -7.22
CA ARG A 2 18.88 -3.02 -8.12
C ARG A 2 18.40 -1.97 -8.32
N ASN A 3 18.79 -1.49 -8.76
CA ASN A 3 18.34 -0.37 -9.17
C ASN A 3 17.07 -0.45 -9.77
N ILE A 4 16.18 -0.27 -9.04
CA ILE A 4 14.96 -0.19 -9.57
C ILE A 4 14.85 1.11 -10.20
N THR A 5 14.93 1.08 -11.45
CA THR A 5 14.58 2.21 -12.23
C THR A 5 13.28 2.72 -11.71
N ALA A 6 13.26 3.92 -11.26
CA ALA A 6 12.06 4.54 -10.78
C ALA A 6 10.95 4.31 -11.77
N PRO A 7 9.83 3.75 -11.35
CA PRO A 7 8.70 3.61 -12.25
C PRO A 7 8.31 4.97 -12.78
N PRO A 8 7.74 5.03 -13.98
CA PRO A 8 7.32 6.30 -14.59
C PRO A 8 6.38 7.09 -13.70
N ILE A 9 5.67 6.41 -12.83
CA ILE A 9 4.90 7.07 -11.79
C ILE A 9 5.81 7.08 -10.58
N ALA A 10 6.29 8.24 -10.24
CA ALA A 10 7.19 8.41 -9.11
C ALA A 10 6.62 7.71 -7.88
N SER A 11 7.40 6.84 -7.29
CA SER A 11 7.01 6.19 -6.05
C SER A 11 6.86 7.23 -4.95
N HIS A 12 5.80 7.10 -4.19
CA HIS A 12 5.48 8.01 -3.10
C HIS A 12 5.30 7.22 -1.82
N CYS A 13 5.64 7.84 -0.70
CA CYS A 13 5.29 7.26 0.59
C CYS A 13 3.76 7.15 0.68
N SER A 14 3.26 5.96 1.00
CA SER A 14 1.82 5.71 1.12
C SER A 14 1.21 6.32 2.38
N PHE A 15 2.05 6.78 3.31
CA PHE A 15 1.61 7.40 4.57
C PHE A 15 1.55 8.93 4.49
N CYS A 16 2.59 9.57 3.97
CA CYS A 16 2.67 11.03 3.94
C CYS A 16 2.58 11.63 2.54
N SER A 17 2.59 10.83 1.51
CA SER A 17 2.49 11.23 0.09
C SER A 17 3.72 11.95 -0.47
N ARG A 18 4.83 12.02 0.25
CA ARG A 18 6.07 12.59 -0.28
C ARG A 18 6.66 11.69 -1.35
N SER A 19 7.24 12.32 -2.38
CA SER A 19 7.91 11.56 -3.45
C SER A 19 9.21 10.93 -2.96
N ALA A 20 9.70 9.94 -3.71
CA ALA A 20 10.96 9.28 -3.41
C ALA A 20 12.14 10.25 -3.35
N GLU A 21 12.11 11.33 -4.14
CA GLU A 21 13.16 12.34 -4.13
C GLU A 21 13.11 13.26 -2.90
N ALA A 22 11.95 13.37 -2.25
CA ALA A 22 11.75 14.24 -1.10
C ALA A 22 12.10 13.57 0.23
N VAL A 23 12.44 12.28 0.22
CA VAL A 23 12.77 11.50 1.41
C VAL A 23 14.12 10.81 1.22
N ASP A 24 14.79 10.47 2.32
CA ASP A 24 16.08 9.79 2.25
C ASP A 24 15.91 8.32 1.84
N THR A 25 14.96 7.64 2.42
CA THR A 25 14.73 6.22 2.18
C THR A 25 13.25 5.95 2.01
N LEU A 26 12.92 5.13 1.02
CA LEU A 26 11.57 4.66 0.79
C LEU A 26 11.59 3.14 0.83
N VAL A 27 10.92 2.57 1.83
CA VAL A 27 10.86 1.12 2.03
C VAL A 27 9.63 0.57 1.34
N ALA A 28 9.84 -0.44 0.50
CA ALA A 28 8.75 -1.03 -0.28
C ALA A 28 8.08 -2.17 0.48
N GLY A 29 6.75 -2.15 0.48
CA GLY A 29 5.91 -3.28 0.77
C GLY A 29 5.20 -3.72 -0.51
N PRO A 30 4.27 -4.67 -0.46
CA PRO A 30 3.52 -5.07 -1.65
C PRO A 30 2.63 -3.92 -2.16
N GLY A 31 3.06 -3.26 -3.22
CA GLY A 31 2.31 -2.16 -3.84
C GLY A 31 2.29 -0.85 -3.05
N VAL A 32 2.95 -0.80 -1.91
CA VAL A 32 2.96 0.38 -1.03
C VAL A 32 4.37 0.69 -0.57
N PHE A 33 4.56 1.92 -0.07
CA PHE A 33 5.86 2.38 0.40
C PHE A 33 5.72 3.14 1.70
N ILE A 34 6.78 3.14 2.50
CA ILE A 34 6.85 3.99 3.70
C ILE A 34 8.22 4.66 3.76
N CYS A 35 8.23 5.97 3.99
CA CYS A 35 9.49 6.70 4.09
C CYS A 35 10.08 6.61 5.50
N ASP A 36 11.36 6.92 5.61
CA ASP A 36 12.10 6.89 6.87
C ASP A 36 11.48 7.78 7.95
N GLU A 37 10.97 8.95 7.59
CA GLU A 37 10.32 9.86 8.54
C GLU A 37 9.01 9.27 9.08
N CYS A 38 8.23 8.62 8.23
CA CYS A 38 7.00 7.93 8.66
C CYS A 38 7.31 6.71 9.54
N VAL A 39 8.43 6.02 9.30
CA VAL A 39 8.87 4.92 10.17
C VAL A 39 9.18 5.45 11.57
N VAL A 40 9.89 6.57 11.68
CA VAL A 40 10.18 7.21 12.97
C VAL A 40 8.89 7.60 13.67
N LEU A 41 7.97 8.23 12.95
CA LEU A 41 6.67 8.61 13.50
C LEU A 41 5.89 7.39 14.00
N CYS A 42 5.89 6.30 13.23
CA CYS A 42 5.24 5.06 13.65
C CYS A 42 5.88 4.48 14.91
N THR A 43 7.20 4.55 15.03
CA THR A 43 7.93 4.08 16.21
C THR A 43 7.50 4.89 17.44
N GLU A 44 7.41 6.20 17.33
CA GLU A 44 6.95 7.07 18.41
C GLU A 44 5.52 6.75 18.84
N VAL A 45 4.63 6.54 17.88
CA VAL A 45 3.24 6.17 18.16
C VAL A 45 3.16 4.83 18.89
N ILE A 46 3.95 3.86 18.47
CA ILE A 46 3.98 2.52 19.08
C ILE A 46 4.50 2.61 20.52
N GLU A 47 5.57 3.35 20.75
CA GLU A 47 6.16 3.54 22.09
C GLU A 47 5.20 4.26 23.02
N HIS A 48 4.58 5.33 22.55
CA HIS A 48 3.59 6.09 23.32
C HIS A 48 2.40 5.22 23.72
N LYS A 49 1.94 4.39 22.79
CA LYS A 49 0.83 3.47 23.06
C LYS A 49 1.20 2.44 24.13
N ARG A 50 2.44 1.95 24.13
CA ARG A 50 2.94 1.01 25.13
C ARG A 50 3.01 1.63 26.52
N GLU A 51 3.32 2.91 26.60
CA GLU A 51 3.36 3.65 27.87
C GLU A 51 1.98 3.90 28.45
N ILE A 52 1.00 4.24 27.59
CA ILE A 52 -0.35 4.62 28.03
C ILE A 52 -1.25 3.39 28.23
N VAL A 53 -1.06 2.37 27.42
CA VAL A 53 -1.91 1.17 27.45
C VAL A 53 -1.00 -0.06 27.35
N PRO A 54 -0.31 -0.40 28.48
CA PRO A 54 0.43 -1.64 28.46
C PRO A 54 -0.57 -2.78 28.37
N ASP A 55 -0.42 -3.53 27.29
CA ASP A 55 -1.04 -4.84 27.16
C ASP A 55 -2.57 -4.84 27.14
N GLN A 56 -3.17 -4.33 26.08
CA GLN A 56 -4.56 -4.69 25.76
C GLN A 56 -4.57 -5.66 24.58
N PRO A 57 -4.60 -6.96 24.86
CA PRO A 57 -4.78 -7.93 23.81
C PRO A 57 -6.19 -7.80 23.22
N GLY A 58 -6.28 -7.68 21.91
CA GLY A 58 -7.55 -7.84 21.24
C GLY A 58 -8.30 -6.58 20.83
N ARG A 59 -7.61 -5.45 20.66
CA ARG A 59 -8.24 -4.34 19.96
C ARG A 59 -8.31 -4.69 18.48
N ASP A 60 -9.48 -5.13 18.06
CA ASP A 60 -9.70 -5.42 16.66
C ASP A 60 -9.61 -4.11 15.88
N ARG A 61 -8.68 -4.03 14.93
CA ARG A 61 -8.52 -2.87 14.03
C ARG A 61 -9.80 -2.53 13.26
N LYS A 62 -10.72 -3.46 13.17
CA LYS A 62 -12.01 -3.27 12.51
C LYS A 62 -12.89 -2.24 13.20
N ASP A 63 -12.62 -1.99 14.48
CA ASP A 63 -13.44 -1.05 15.25
C ASP A 63 -12.93 0.39 15.22
N ILE A 64 -11.79 0.64 14.54
CA ILE A 64 -11.26 1.99 14.43
C ILE A 64 -11.83 2.66 13.19
N LYS A 65 -12.90 3.38 13.39
CA LYS A 65 -13.52 4.17 12.32
C LYS A 65 -12.96 5.59 12.35
N VAL A 66 -11.77 5.73 11.82
CA VAL A 66 -11.02 7.00 11.82
C VAL A 66 -11.84 8.13 11.19
N TRP A 67 -12.66 7.82 10.20
CA TRP A 67 -13.48 8.79 9.49
C TRP A 67 -14.56 9.45 10.36
N GLU A 68 -14.97 8.85 11.47
CA GLU A 68 -15.98 9.44 12.34
C GLU A 68 -15.51 10.68 13.07
N SER A 69 -14.20 10.85 13.24
CA SER A 69 -13.61 12.00 13.95
C SER A 69 -13.21 13.15 13.04
N VAL A 70 -13.49 13.04 11.74
CA VAL A 70 -13.02 14.00 10.73
C VAL A 70 -14.21 14.79 10.20
N ASP A 71 -14.03 16.10 9.98
CA ASP A 71 -15.08 16.92 9.37
C ASP A 71 -15.18 16.66 7.86
N ASP A 72 -16.19 17.23 7.22
CA ASP A 72 -16.46 16.99 5.79
C ASP A 72 -15.27 17.39 4.91
N GLU A 73 -14.63 18.51 5.19
CA GLU A 73 -13.46 18.98 4.43
C GLU A 73 -12.28 18.01 4.57
N GLY A 74 -12.03 17.56 5.80
CA GLY A 74 -10.98 16.58 6.06
C GLY A 74 -11.26 15.24 5.38
N LEU A 75 -12.52 14.81 5.37
CA LEU A 75 -12.92 13.59 4.72
C LEU A 75 -12.68 13.66 3.21
N LEU A 76 -13.11 14.74 2.57
CA LEU A 76 -12.90 14.95 1.14
C LEU A 76 -11.42 15.07 0.78
N ALA A 77 -10.64 15.74 1.62
CA ALA A 77 -9.19 15.86 1.41
C ALA A 77 -8.47 14.50 1.51
N HIS A 78 -9.03 13.57 2.26
CA HIS A 78 -8.44 12.24 2.44
C HIS A 78 -8.66 11.32 1.25
N LEU A 79 -9.76 11.48 0.51
CA LEU A 79 -10.12 10.60 -0.60
C LEU A 79 -9.04 10.53 -1.70
N PRO A 80 -8.48 11.67 -2.20
CA PRO A 80 -7.43 11.60 -3.21
C PRO A 80 -6.18 10.88 -2.73
N ARG A 81 -5.88 10.97 -1.44
CA ARG A 81 -4.71 10.30 -0.85
C ARG A 81 -4.85 8.77 -0.93
N ILE A 82 -6.05 8.26 -0.65
CA ILE A 82 -6.34 6.84 -0.77
C ILE A 82 -6.33 6.43 -2.26
N GLU A 83 -6.90 7.25 -3.11
CA GLU A 83 -6.96 6.97 -4.55
C GLU A 83 -5.56 6.84 -5.17
N VAL A 84 -4.60 7.66 -4.76
CA VAL A 84 -3.21 7.56 -5.20
C VAL A 84 -2.62 6.21 -4.79
N VAL A 85 -2.86 5.78 -3.55
CA VAL A 85 -2.38 4.48 -3.06
C VAL A 85 -3.03 3.34 -3.85
N ARG A 86 -4.32 3.44 -4.13
CA ARG A 86 -5.03 2.44 -4.93
C ARG A 86 -4.39 2.28 -6.31
N HIS A 87 -4.06 3.37 -6.97
CA HIS A 87 -3.37 3.33 -8.27
C HIS A 87 -1.98 2.70 -8.17
N GLN A 88 -1.23 3.02 -7.14
CA GLN A 88 0.09 2.41 -6.92
C GLN A 88 -0.02 0.89 -6.75
N VAL A 89 -0.98 0.45 -5.95
CA VAL A 89 -1.22 -0.99 -5.72
C VAL A 89 -1.64 -1.68 -7.01
N ASP A 90 -2.56 -1.08 -7.77
CA ASP A 90 -3.01 -1.62 -9.05
C ASP A 90 -1.86 -1.76 -10.05
N ASP A 91 -1.06 -0.73 -10.19
CA ASP A 91 0.08 -0.73 -11.12
C ASP A 91 1.12 -1.79 -10.73
N ASP A 92 1.40 -1.91 -9.45
CA ASP A 92 2.34 -2.90 -8.95
C ASP A 92 1.80 -4.32 -9.20
N LEU A 93 0.53 -4.55 -8.91
CA LEU A 93 -0.11 -5.83 -9.14
C LEU A 93 -0.05 -6.22 -10.63
N ARG A 94 -0.31 -5.28 -11.52
CA ARG A 94 -0.17 -5.51 -12.97
C ARG A 94 1.25 -5.88 -13.36
N GLY A 95 2.23 -5.25 -12.76
CA GLY A 95 3.64 -5.58 -12.99
C GLY A 95 3.97 -7.01 -12.56
N TRP A 96 3.52 -7.42 -11.39
CA TRP A 96 3.72 -8.78 -10.89
C TRP A 96 3.01 -9.83 -11.73
N VAL A 97 1.78 -9.55 -12.16
CA VAL A 97 1.05 -10.46 -13.07
C VAL A 97 1.76 -10.57 -14.42
N GLY A 98 2.27 -9.44 -14.94
CA GLY A 98 3.06 -9.41 -16.16
C GLY A 98 4.29 -10.30 -16.07
N GLU A 99 5.01 -10.25 -14.95
CA GLU A 99 6.17 -11.12 -14.72
C GLU A 99 5.76 -12.58 -14.63
N ALA A 100 4.65 -12.88 -13.97
CA ALA A 100 4.11 -14.25 -13.91
C ALA A 100 3.82 -14.77 -15.32
N ARG A 101 3.24 -13.96 -16.19
CA ARG A 101 2.98 -14.34 -17.59
C ARG A 101 4.27 -14.51 -18.38
N ARG A 102 5.24 -13.63 -18.17
CA ARG A 102 6.56 -13.76 -18.81
C ARG A 102 7.23 -15.08 -18.45
N ARG A 103 7.02 -15.59 -17.25
CA ARG A 103 7.53 -16.89 -16.78
C ARG A 103 6.69 -18.07 -17.27
N GLY A 104 5.64 -17.83 -18.03
CA GLY A 104 4.78 -18.86 -18.58
C GLY A 104 3.70 -19.40 -17.65
N LEU A 105 3.44 -18.71 -16.54
CA LEU A 105 2.38 -19.10 -15.63
C LEU A 105 1.01 -18.88 -16.27
N SER A 106 0.13 -19.88 -16.12
CA SER A 106 -1.19 -19.83 -16.73
C SER A 106 -2.14 -18.86 -16.03
N TRP A 107 -3.15 -18.44 -16.76
CA TRP A 107 -4.21 -17.62 -16.17
C TRP A 107 -4.98 -18.36 -15.07
N ASP A 108 -5.07 -19.70 -15.14
CA ASP A 108 -5.63 -20.51 -14.06
C ASP A 108 -4.83 -20.35 -12.76
N ARG A 109 -3.52 -20.46 -12.85
CA ARG A 109 -2.64 -20.33 -11.67
C ARG A 109 -2.66 -18.91 -11.11
N ILE A 110 -2.68 -17.91 -11.97
CA ILE A 110 -2.75 -16.50 -11.58
C ILE A 110 -4.10 -16.21 -10.92
N GLY A 111 -5.18 -16.69 -11.54
CA GLY A 111 -6.52 -16.56 -10.98
C GLY A 111 -6.63 -17.20 -9.60
N ASP A 112 -6.12 -18.42 -9.45
CA ASP A 112 -6.13 -19.13 -8.16
C ASP A 112 -5.40 -18.31 -7.08
N ALA A 113 -4.23 -17.76 -7.42
CA ALA A 113 -3.45 -16.94 -6.49
C ALA A 113 -4.21 -15.67 -6.06
N LEU A 114 -5.01 -15.10 -6.96
CA LEU A 114 -5.78 -13.87 -6.71
C LEU A 114 -7.20 -14.13 -6.19
N GLY A 115 -7.58 -15.40 -6.05
CA GLY A 115 -8.93 -15.76 -5.63
C GLY A 115 -10.00 -15.45 -6.67
N MET A 116 -9.66 -15.50 -7.95
CA MET A 116 -10.58 -15.22 -9.04
C MET A 116 -10.53 -16.30 -10.12
N ARG A 117 -11.54 -16.34 -10.97
CA ARG A 117 -11.59 -17.29 -12.09
C ARG A 117 -10.56 -16.91 -13.15
N ARG A 118 -10.12 -17.91 -13.91
CA ARG A 118 -9.24 -17.72 -15.06
C ARG A 118 -9.71 -16.58 -15.98
N GLN A 119 -10.99 -16.60 -16.35
CA GLN A 119 -11.57 -15.60 -17.23
C GLN A 119 -11.47 -14.20 -16.64
N SER A 120 -11.78 -14.05 -15.36
CA SER A 120 -11.69 -12.76 -14.67
C SER A 120 -10.26 -12.24 -14.62
N ALA A 121 -9.29 -13.10 -14.38
CA ALA A 121 -7.88 -12.74 -14.39
C ALA A 121 -7.44 -12.26 -15.76
N TRP A 122 -7.84 -12.98 -16.80
CA TRP A 122 -7.53 -12.60 -18.18
C TRP A 122 -8.19 -11.26 -18.57
N GLU A 123 -9.44 -11.07 -18.22
CA GLU A 123 -10.16 -9.82 -18.51
C GLU A 123 -9.54 -8.61 -17.83
N ARG A 124 -9.07 -8.80 -16.60
CA ARG A 124 -8.47 -7.71 -15.82
C ARG A 124 -7.04 -7.39 -16.22
N PHE A 125 -6.23 -8.39 -16.55
CA PHE A 125 -4.79 -8.24 -16.76
C PHE A 125 -4.29 -8.67 -18.16
N GLY A 126 -5.13 -9.27 -18.94
CA GLY A 126 -4.78 -9.78 -20.27
C GLY A 126 -4.58 -8.76 -21.36
#